data_b05078378ef87bdd52f0c493c8a6634b
#
_entry.id   b05078378ef87bdd52f0c493c8a6634b
#
_cell.length_a   1.000
_cell.length_b   1.000
_cell.length_c   1.000
_cell.angle_alpha   90.00
_cell.angle_beta   90.00
_cell.angle_gamma   90.00
#
_symmetry.space_group_name_H-M   'P 1'
#
loop_
_entity.id
_entity.type
_entity.pdbx_description
1 polymer ?
#
loop_
_entity_poly.entity_id
_entity_poly.type
_entity_poly.pdbx_seq_one_letter_code
_entity_poly.pdbx_strand_id
1 'polypeptide(L)'
;ARRILSLDCDFLHQNPYGNTRDFIASRSPEGLYYKEENRNRTRLYAVEGRVSLTGAHADHRLPVSPARLAFFLEELFRYLSSKKNSGQTLPPPRQTDHPLTEKELNWLRHCADDLFSHPGESVVLLGDNHPELSGIVWKLNCLLGSMGTCIQLLKAPRPTPYGALDDLVRDIRGKKVEIVFLLDAGNPVLDSGRSSGLSEALNKVESIHLGMYEDETSRVCRWHLPAAHFLESWGVERDYRGRFCYRQPVILP
;
A
#
# COMPACT_ATOMS: atom_id res chain seq x y z
N ALA A 1 -8.20 11.70 -10.85
CA ALA A 1 -8.25 10.66 -11.89
C ALA A 1 -9.69 10.40 -12.31
N ARG A 2 -9.92 10.18 -13.61
CA ARG A 2 -11.21 9.72 -14.16
C ARG A 2 -11.33 8.20 -14.21
N ARG A 3 -10.21 7.52 -14.33
CA ARG A 3 -10.12 6.05 -14.34
C ARG A 3 -9.12 5.61 -13.29
N ILE A 4 -9.56 4.69 -12.46
CA ILE A 4 -8.75 4.14 -11.38
C ILE A 4 -8.75 2.62 -11.53
N LEU A 5 -7.56 2.02 -11.59
CA LEU A 5 -7.37 0.58 -11.43
C LEU A 5 -6.71 0.33 -10.08
N SER A 6 -7.43 -0.31 -9.19
CA SER A 6 -6.96 -0.73 -7.87
C SER A 6 -6.53 -2.20 -7.91
N LEU A 7 -5.31 -2.48 -7.53
CA LEU A 7 -4.69 -3.80 -7.51
C LEU A 7 -4.39 -4.20 -6.06
N ASP A 8 -5.26 -5.00 -5.49
CA ASP A 8 -5.22 -5.42 -4.09
C ASP A 8 -4.97 -4.23 -3.12
N CYS A 9 -5.53 -3.06 -3.47
CA CYS A 9 -5.31 -1.78 -2.79
C CYS A 9 -6.64 -1.25 -2.25
N ASP A 10 -6.86 -1.40 -0.94
CA ASP A 10 -8.07 -0.89 -0.29
C ASP A 10 -7.92 0.60 0.10
N PHE A 11 -7.75 1.47 -0.90
CA PHE A 11 -7.51 2.89 -0.67
C PHE A 11 -8.70 3.62 -0.04
N LEU A 12 -9.92 3.10 -0.15
CA LEU A 12 -11.09 3.71 0.50
C LEU A 12 -11.07 3.48 2.01
N HIS A 13 -10.59 2.33 2.47
CA HIS A 13 -10.43 2.03 3.89
C HIS A 13 -9.17 2.65 4.47
N GLN A 14 -8.04 2.41 3.85
CA GLN A 14 -6.74 2.89 4.34
C GLN A 14 -6.60 4.41 4.21
N ASN A 15 -7.23 4.99 3.17
CA ASN A 15 -7.20 6.43 2.88
C ASN A 15 -5.81 7.08 3.02
N PRO A 16 -4.73 6.48 2.52
CA PRO A 16 -3.36 6.88 2.84
C PRO A 16 -3.05 8.32 2.40
N TYR A 17 -3.78 8.84 1.42
CA TYR A 17 -3.57 10.18 0.85
C TYR A 17 -4.78 11.11 1.02
N GLY A 18 -5.78 10.74 1.83
CA GLY A 18 -6.96 11.57 2.07
C GLY A 18 -7.89 11.75 0.86
N ASN A 19 -7.81 10.85 -0.13
CA ASN A 19 -8.51 10.99 -1.41
C ASN A 19 -9.93 10.41 -1.41
N THR A 20 -10.35 9.73 -0.35
CA THR A 20 -11.66 9.08 -0.23
C THR A 20 -12.80 10.08 -0.41
N ARG A 21 -12.69 11.26 0.20
CA ARG A 21 -13.70 12.33 0.07
C ARG A 21 -13.86 12.79 -1.38
N ASP A 22 -12.76 13.02 -2.09
CA ASP A 22 -12.77 13.50 -3.48
C ASP A 22 -13.31 12.41 -4.41
N PHE A 23 -12.98 11.15 -4.14
CA PHE A 23 -13.53 10.00 -4.88
C PHE A 23 -15.05 9.93 -4.71
N ILE A 24 -15.56 9.99 -3.48
CA ILE A 24 -17.00 9.96 -3.19
C ILE A 24 -17.70 11.16 -3.84
N ALA A 25 -17.14 12.36 -3.72
CA ALA A 25 -17.70 13.58 -4.34
C ALA A 25 -17.77 13.47 -5.87
N SER A 26 -16.79 12.84 -6.52
CA SER A 26 -16.79 12.62 -7.98
C SER A 26 -17.89 11.65 -8.46
N ARG A 27 -18.53 10.93 -7.54
CA ARG A 27 -19.58 9.93 -7.81
C ARG A 27 -20.92 10.32 -7.20
N SER A 28 -20.99 11.44 -6.49
CA SER A 28 -22.22 11.94 -5.85
C SER A 28 -23.27 12.27 -6.90
N PRO A 29 -24.56 11.92 -6.67
CA PRO A 29 -25.67 12.31 -7.54
C PRO A 29 -25.78 13.83 -7.72
N GLU A 30 -25.51 14.61 -6.68
CA GLU A 30 -25.53 16.08 -6.72
C GLU A 30 -24.51 16.63 -7.72
N GLY A 31 -23.30 16.06 -7.77
CA GLY A 31 -22.29 16.40 -8.78
C GLY A 31 -22.65 15.97 -10.19
N LEU A 32 -23.56 14.98 -10.34
CA LEU A 32 -24.04 14.47 -11.63
C LEU A 32 -25.24 15.26 -12.17
N TYR A 33 -26.12 15.75 -11.28
CA TYR A 33 -27.36 16.43 -11.69
C TYR A 33 -27.15 17.90 -12.07
N TYR A 34 -26.14 18.56 -11.52
CA TYR A 34 -25.93 20.01 -11.72
C TYR A 34 -24.90 20.35 -12.80
N LYS A 35 -24.25 19.37 -13.41
CA LYS A 35 -23.37 19.59 -14.57
C LYS A 35 -23.85 18.72 -15.72
N GLU A 36 -24.19 19.36 -16.82
CA GLU A 36 -24.64 18.74 -18.10
C GLU A 36 -23.65 17.71 -18.68
N GLU A 37 -22.51 17.50 -18.03
CA GLU A 37 -21.50 16.56 -18.45
C GLU A 37 -21.43 15.33 -17.52
N ASN A 38 -22.35 14.37 -17.74
CA ASN A 38 -22.26 12.97 -17.26
C ASN A 38 -20.90 12.28 -17.63
N ARG A 39 -20.00 13.01 -18.28
CA ARG A 39 -18.70 12.53 -18.77
C ARG A 39 -17.61 12.50 -17.70
N ASN A 40 -17.82 13.09 -16.53
CA ASN A 40 -16.77 13.30 -15.53
C ASN A 40 -16.79 12.31 -14.35
N ARG A 41 -17.69 11.32 -14.36
CA ARG A 41 -17.75 10.32 -13.29
C ARG A 41 -16.47 9.47 -13.26
N THR A 42 -15.85 9.39 -12.10
CA THR A 42 -14.74 8.47 -11.88
C THR A 42 -15.22 7.03 -11.97
N ARG A 43 -14.58 6.24 -12.83
CA ARG A 43 -14.81 4.80 -12.94
C ARG A 43 -13.70 4.04 -12.21
N LEU A 44 -14.11 3.10 -11.38
CA LEU A 44 -13.23 2.28 -10.54
C LEU A 44 -13.24 0.82 -11.02
N TYR A 45 -12.07 0.33 -11.35
CA TYR A 45 -11.76 -1.07 -11.58
C TYR A 45 -11.02 -1.61 -10.37
N ALA A 46 -11.40 -2.79 -9.87
CA ALA A 46 -10.72 -3.46 -8.77
C ALA A 46 -10.32 -4.88 -9.15
N VAL A 47 -9.06 -5.21 -8.94
CA VAL A 47 -8.51 -6.56 -9.07
C VAL A 47 -7.97 -6.96 -7.70
N GLU A 48 -8.60 -7.95 -7.08
CA GLU A 48 -8.32 -8.33 -5.69
C GLU A 48 -8.79 -9.76 -5.40
N GLY A 49 -8.11 -10.44 -4.49
CA GLY A 49 -8.50 -11.80 -4.09
C GLY A 49 -9.69 -11.82 -3.15
N ARG A 50 -9.74 -10.89 -2.21
CA ARG A 50 -10.81 -10.73 -1.21
C ARG A 50 -11.58 -9.44 -1.49
N VAL A 51 -12.89 -9.44 -1.29
CA VAL A 51 -13.69 -8.20 -1.40
C VAL A 51 -13.27 -7.23 -0.30
N SER A 52 -12.74 -6.10 -0.72
CA SER A 52 -12.42 -4.94 0.12
C SER A 52 -13.53 -3.89 0.06
N LEU A 53 -13.43 -2.84 0.89
CA LEU A 53 -14.33 -1.69 0.78
C LEU A 53 -14.20 -1.04 -0.61
N THR A 54 -12.98 -0.92 -1.13
CA THR A 54 -12.71 -0.43 -2.48
C THR A 54 -13.34 -1.32 -3.55
N GLY A 55 -13.18 -2.64 -3.44
CA GLY A 55 -13.77 -3.59 -4.37
C GLY A 55 -15.30 -3.63 -4.33
N ALA A 56 -15.91 -3.42 -3.16
CA ALA A 56 -17.37 -3.32 -3.02
C ALA A 56 -17.95 -2.07 -3.72
N HIS A 57 -17.16 -1.00 -3.86
CA HIS A 57 -17.54 0.23 -4.55
C HIS A 57 -17.08 0.28 -6.01
N ALA A 58 -16.40 -0.75 -6.50
CA ALA A 58 -15.90 -0.79 -7.87
C ALA A 58 -17.05 -0.93 -8.89
N ASP A 59 -16.94 -0.22 -10.02
CA ASP A 59 -17.85 -0.40 -11.17
C ASP A 59 -17.60 -1.75 -11.84
N HIS A 60 -16.34 -2.19 -11.84
CA HIS A 60 -15.91 -3.45 -12.41
C HIS A 60 -14.91 -4.13 -11.49
N ARG A 61 -15.24 -5.29 -10.98
CA ARG A 61 -14.37 -6.08 -10.12
C ARG A 61 -14.00 -7.40 -10.77
N LEU A 62 -12.72 -7.75 -10.70
CA LEU A 62 -12.18 -9.03 -11.13
C LEU A 62 -11.52 -9.74 -9.93
N PRO A 63 -12.00 -10.91 -9.50
CA PRO A 63 -11.33 -11.68 -8.45
C PRO A 63 -10.09 -12.37 -9.02
N VAL A 64 -8.92 -11.98 -8.52
CA VAL A 64 -7.62 -12.59 -8.89
C VAL A 64 -6.86 -12.87 -7.61
N SER A 65 -6.34 -14.08 -7.45
CA SER A 65 -5.53 -14.40 -6.28
C SER A 65 -4.21 -13.61 -6.28
N PRO A 66 -3.64 -13.28 -5.10
CA PRO A 66 -2.37 -12.56 -5.00
C PRO A 66 -1.24 -13.21 -5.80
N ALA A 67 -1.17 -14.54 -5.82
CA ALA A 67 -0.16 -15.28 -6.59
C ALA A 67 -0.23 -15.05 -8.11
N ARG A 68 -1.40 -14.66 -8.64
CA ARG A 68 -1.63 -14.41 -10.07
C ARG A 68 -1.56 -12.92 -10.44
N LEU A 69 -1.43 -12.04 -9.45
CA LEU A 69 -1.45 -10.59 -9.68
C LEU A 69 -0.26 -10.12 -10.52
N ALA A 70 0.92 -10.70 -10.29
CA ALA A 70 2.11 -10.40 -11.09
C ALA A 70 1.88 -10.71 -12.57
N PHE A 71 1.30 -11.87 -12.87
CA PHE A 71 0.99 -12.27 -14.24
C PHE A 71 -0.07 -11.38 -14.88
N PHE A 72 -1.11 -11.01 -14.14
CA PHE A 72 -2.11 -10.04 -14.59
C PHE A 72 -1.47 -8.71 -14.98
N LEU A 73 -0.56 -8.19 -14.16
CA LEU A 73 0.15 -6.94 -14.43
C LEU A 73 1.08 -7.02 -15.64
N GLU A 74 1.79 -8.13 -15.82
CA GLU A 74 2.63 -8.36 -16.99
C GLU A 74 1.80 -8.36 -18.29
N GLU A 75 0.64 -9.02 -18.29
CA GLU A 75 -0.26 -9.04 -19.44
C GLU A 75 -0.88 -7.65 -19.71
N LEU A 76 -1.27 -6.93 -18.66
CA LEU A 76 -1.77 -5.56 -18.78
C LEU A 76 -0.71 -4.63 -19.38
N PHE A 77 0.53 -4.71 -18.89
CA PHE A 77 1.64 -3.93 -19.41
C PHE A 77 1.94 -4.25 -20.87
N ARG A 78 1.95 -5.53 -21.24
CA ARG A 78 2.12 -5.99 -22.62
C ARG A 78 1.05 -5.41 -23.54
N TYR A 79 -0.21 -5.54 -23.15
CA TYR A 79 -1.33 -5.06 -23.94
C TYR A 79 -1.28 -3.54 -24.15
N LEU A 80 -1.04 -2.76 -23.10
CA LEU A 80 -0.94 -1.30 -23.19
C LEU A 80 0.31 -0.85 -23.99
N SER A 81 1.42 -1.55 -23.83
CA SER A 81 2.66 -1.25 -24.58
C SER A 81 2.47 -1.51 -26.09
N SER A 82 1.74 -2.55 -26.49
CA SER A 82 1.43 -2.83 -27.90
C SER A 82 0.56 -1.73 -28.53
N LYS A 83 -0.33 -1.14 -27.77
CA LYS A 83 -1.16 -0.02 -28.22
C LYS A 83 -0.38 1.26 -28.43
N LYS A 84 0.59 1.55 -27.56
CA LYS A 84 1.40 2.77 -27.64
C LYS A 84 2.44 2.68 -28.76
N ASN A 85 3.03 1.54 -28.96
CA ASN A 85 4.12 1.28 -29.91
C ASN A 85 3.65 0.31 -31.01
N SER A 86 2.78 0.82 -31.90
CA SER A 86 2.32 0.03 -33.07
C SER A 86 3.51 -0.39 -33.91
N GLY A 87 4.00 -1.62 -33.74
CA GLY A 87 5.12 -2.20 -34.51
C GLY A 87 6.28 -2.79 -33.70
N GLN A 88 6.33 -2.62 -32.39
CA GLN A 88 7.32 -3.34 -31.58
C GLN A 88 6.82 -4.74 -31.24
N THR A 89 7.63 -5.74 -31.56
CA THR A 89 7.42 -7.13 -31.13
C THR A 89 7.64 -7.19 -29.61
N LEU A 90 6.58 -7.39 -28.85
CA LEU A 90 6.69 -7.60 -27.42
C LEU A 90 7.27 -8.99 -27.11
N PRO A 91 8.02 -9.14 -26.03
CA PRO A 91 8.50 -10.45 -25.60
C PRO A 91 7.30 -11.40 -25.40
N PRO A 92 7.48 -12.71 -25.63
CA PRO A 92 6.40 -13.68 -25.42
C PRO A 92 5.89 -13.62 -23.98
N PRO A 93 4.62 -13.99 -23.73
CA PRO A 93 4.07 -14.05 -22.39
C PRO A 93 4.91 -15.00 -21.53
N ARG A 94 5.06 -14.67 -20.26
CA ARG A 94 5.70 -15.57 -19.30
C ARG A 94 4.92 -16.88 -19.23
N GLN A 95 5.60 -18.00 -19.31
CA GLN A 95 4.98 -19.29 -19.03
C GLN A 95 4.60 -19.37 -17.56
N THR A 96 3.37 -19.78 -17.28
CA THR A 96 2.83 -19.94 -15.94
C THR A 96 1.92 -21.15 -15.88
N ASP A 97 1.88 -21.82 -14.73
CA ASP A 97 0.99 -22.94 -14.47
C ASP A 97 -0.48 -22.49 -14.28
N HIS A 98 -0.70 -21.20 -14.08
CA HIS A 98 -2.01 -20.60 -13.82
C HIS A 98 -2.29 -19.40 -14.73
N PRO A 99 -2.47 -19.61 -16.05
CA PRO A 99 -2.75 -18.55 -17.00
C PRO A 99 -4.09 -17.87 -16.70
N LEU A 100 -4.25 -16.64 -17.18
CA LEU A 100 -5.55 -15.98 -17.15
C LEU A 100 -6.50 -16.69 -18.11
N THR A 101 -7.74 -16.86 -17.68
CA THR A 101 -8.81 -17.38 -18.51
C THR A 101 -9.17 -16.38 -19.62
N GLU A 102 -9.83 -16.81 -20.67
CA GLU A 102 -10.29 -15.92 -21.74
C GLU A 102 -11.22 -14.81 -21.21
N LYS A 103 -12.06 -15.12 -20.23
CA LYS A 103 -12.92 -14.14 -19.56
C LYS A 103 -12.11 -13.07 -18.83
N GLU A 104 -11.07 -13.47 -18.11
CA GLU A 104 -10.17 -12.54 -17.41
C GLU A 104 -9.36 -11.69 -18.39
N LEU A 105 -8.88 -12.27 -19.49
CA LEU A 105 -8.19 -11.54 -20.56
C LEU A 105 -9.10 -10.51 -21.25
N ASN A 106 -10.36 -10.86 -21.50
CA ASN A 106 -11.33 -9.93 -22.08
C ASN A 106 -11.62 -8.78 -21.11
N TRP A 107 -11.79 -9.06 -19.81
CA TRP A 107 -11.95 -8.04 -18.79
C TRP A 107 -10.72 -7.11 -18.74
N LEU A 108 -9.50 -7.67 -18.74
CA LEU A 108 -8.24 -6.93 -18.78
C LEU A 108 -8.17 -6.00 -19.99
N ARG A 109 -8.51 -6.48 -21.18
CA ARG A 109 -8.49 -5.67 -22.41
C ARG A 109 -9.47 -4.49 -22.33
N HIS A 110 -10.71 -4.72 -21.88
CA HIS A 110 -11.69 -3.64 -21.71
C HIS A 110 -11.23 -2.60 -20.68
N CYS A 111 -10.69 -3.05 -19.54
CA CYS A 111 -10.10 -2.16 -18.54
C CYS A 111 -8.94 -1.35 -19.13
N ALA A 112 -8.02 -2.02 -19.83
CA ALA A 112 -6.86 -1.38 -20.45
C ALA A 112 -7.28 -0.34 -21.50
N ASP A 113 -8.28 -0.65 -22.32
CA ASP A 113 -8.80 0.26 -23.35
C ASP A 113 -9.41 1.53 -22.73
N ASP A 114 -10.18 1.38 -21.65
CA ASP A 114 -10.76 2.51 -20.94
C ASP A 114 -9.68 3.36 -20.24
N LEU A 115 -8.67 2.74 -19.63
CA LEU A 115 -7.53 3.45 -19.05
C LEU A 115 -6.74 4.23 -20.13
N PHE A 116 -6.47 3.59 -21.26
CA PHE A 116 -5.67 4.17 -22.36
C PHE A 116 -6.39 5.31 -23.07
N SER A 117 -7.71 5.28 -23.12
CA SER A 117 -8.54 6.34 -23.72
C SER A 117 -8.61 7.63 -22.88
N HIS A 118 -8.03 7.63 -21.66
CA HIS A 118 -8.00 8.78 -20.75
C HIS A 118 -6.55 9.09 -20.32
N PRO A 119 -5.70 9.50 -21.27
CA PRO A 119 -4.28 9.76 -20.96
C PRO A 119 -4.14 10.93 -19.97
N GLY A 120 -3.29 10.72 -18.96
CA GLY A 120 -3.09 11.70 -17.87
C GLY A 120 -4.22 11.79 -16.86
N GLU A 121 -5.35 11.10 -17.09
CA GLU A 121 -6.51 11.08 -16.19
C GLU A 121 -6.77 9.69 -15.62
N SER A 122 -5.92 8.72 -15.96
CA SER A 122 -5.96 7.34 -15.46
C SER A 122 -4.88 7.12 -14.40
N VAL A 123 -5.12 6.24 -13.43
CA VAL A 123 -4.13 5.86 -12.43
C VAL A 123 -4.25 4.38 -12.06
N VAL A 124 -3.12 3.74 -11.88
CA VAL A 124 -3.01 2.36 -11.36
C VAL A 124 -2.45 2.43 -9.95
N LEU A 125 -3.19 1.89 -8.99
CA LEU A 125 -2.83 1.82 -7.56
C LEU A 125 -2.48 0.38 -7.20
N LEU A 126 -1.48 0.21 -6.35
CA LEU A 126 -1.03 -1.08 -5.85
C LEU A 126 -1.09 -1.09 -4.33
N GLY A 127 -1.59 -2.17 -3.75
CA GLY A 127 -1.58 -2.38 -2.30
C GLY A 127 -0.18 -2.63 -1.75
N ASP A 128 0.03 -2.28 -0.49
CA ASP A 128 1.35 -2.32 0.18
C ASP A 128 1.91 -3.75 0.33
N ASN A 129 1.05 -4.77 0.17
CA ASN A 129 1.45 -6.18 0.29
C ASN A 129 2.28 -6.70 -0.90
N HIS A 130 2.47 -5.88 -1.94
CA HIS A 130 3.13 -6.28 -3.19
C HIS A 130 4.27 -5.33 -3.61
N PRO A 131 5.25 -5.05 -2.72
CA PRO A 131 6.31 -4.08 -3.02
C PRO A 131 7.14 -4.47 -4.26
N GLU A 132 7.28 -5.76 -4.55
CA GLU A 132 7.99 -6.30 -5.71
C GLU A 132 7.35 -5.91 -7.06
N LEU A 133 6.05 -5.61 -7.06
CA LEU A 133 5.30 -5.21 -8.26
C LEU A 133 5.31 -3.70 -8.51
N SER A 134 5.88 -2.91 -7.60
CA SER A 134 5.90 -1.44 -7.69
C SER A 134 6.53 -0.93 -8.99
N GLY A 135 7.60 -1.61 -9.46
CA GLY A 135 8.30 -1.21 -10.68
C GLY A 135 7.46 -1.33 -11.95
N ILE A 136 6.62 -2.36 -12.06
CA ILE A 136 5.74 -2.52 -13.23
C ILE A 136 4.56 -1.55 -13.15
N VAL A 137 4.00 -1.31 -11.97
CA VAL A 137 2.94 -0.32 -11.77
C VAL A 137 3.44 1.10 -12.07
N TRP A 138 4.67 1.43 -11.68
CA TRP A 138 5.30 2.67 -12.08
C TRP A 138 5.37 2.84 -13.60
N LYS A 139 5.86 1.82 -14.32
CA LYS A 139 5.92 1.83 -15.79
C LYS A 139 4.53 1.98 -16.42
N LEU A 140 3.50 1.32 -15.89
CA LEU A 140 2.11 1.48 -16.32
C LEU A 140 1.63 2.92 -16.18
N ASN A 141 1.87 3.56 -15.05
CA ASN A 141 1.49 4.95 -14.81
C ASN A 141 2.25 5.93 -15.72
N CYS A 142 3.53 5.66 -15.99
CA CYS A 142 4.29 6.44 -17.00
C CYS A 142 3.70 6.28 -18.42
N LEU A 143 3.30 5.05 -18.78
CA LEU A 143 2.72 4.74 -20.08
C LEU A 143 1.37 5.44 -20.27
N LEU A 144 0.54 5.51 -19.22
CA LEU A 144 -0.76 6.19 -19.18
C LEU A 144 -0.64 7.72 -19.07
N GLY A 145 0.56 8.27 -18.89
CA GLY A 145 0.76 9.72 -18.73
C GLY A 145 0.31 10.26 -17.38
N SER A 146 0.21 9.41 -16.36
CA SER A 146 -0.33 9.75 -15.04
C SER A 146 0.63 10.60 -14.18
N MET A 147 1.92 10.59 -14.55
CA MET A 147 2.96 11.30 -13.82
C MET A 147 2.84 12.82 -14.01
N GLY A 148 2.84 13.55 -12.90
CA GLY A 148 2.67 15.01 -12.88
C GLY A 148 1.20 15.48 -12.94
N THR A 149 0.27 14.58 -13.24
CA THR A 149 -1.18 14.85 -13.32
C THR A 149 -1.93 14.15 -12.19
N CYS A 150 -2.10 12.84 -12.28
CA CYS A 150 -2.74 12.04 -11.23
C CYS A 150 -1.77 11.67 -10.09
N ILE A 151 -0.47 11.57 -10.40
CA ILE A 151 0.58 11.20 -9.45
C ILE A 151 1.57 12.35 -9.35
N GLN A 152 1.75 12.86 -8.14
CA GLN A 152 2.76 13.87 -7.83
C GLN A 152 3.82 13.26 -6.91
N LEU A 153 5.09 13.40 -7.30
CA LEU A 153 6.21 13.00 -6.46
C LEU A 153 6.48 14.09 -5.44
N LEU A 154 6.36 13.73 -4.18
CA LEU A 154 6.76 14.59 -3.09
C LEU A 154 8.21 14.31 -2.73
N LYS A 155 8.95 15.37 -2.33
CA LYS A 155 10.27 15.18 -1.75
C LYS A 155 10.11 14.38 -0.45
N ALA A 156 10.60 13.15 -0.45
CA ALA A 156 10.61 12.35 0.77
C ALA A 156 11.43 13.08 1.86
N PRO A 157 10.98 13.08 3.12
CA PRO A 157 11.88 13.42 4.21
C PRO A 157 13.10 12.50 4.11
N ARG A 158 14.29 13.02 4.44
CA ARG A 158 15.50 12.18 4.43
C ARG A 158 15.20 10.94 5.27
N PRO A 159 15.39 9.73 4.73
CA PRO A 159 15.18 8.55 5.53
C PRO A 159 16.12 8.62 6.73
N THR A 160 15.58 8.44 7.91
CA THR A 160 16.41 8.22 9.09
C THR A 160 17.19 6.94 8.81
N PRO A 161 18.50 6.90 9.03
CA PRO A 161 19.27 5.66 8.90
C PRO A 161 18.61 4.61 9.81
N TYR A 162 18.10 3.54 9.22
CA TYR A 162 17.56 2.42 9.96
C TYR A 162 18.27 1.15 9.47
N GLY A 163 18.52 0.23 10.41
CA GLY A 163 19.03 -1.09 10.12
C GLY A 163 17.89 -2.11 10.02
N ALA A 164 18.20 -3.27 9.47
CA ALA A 164 17.31 -4.41 9.54
C ALA A 164 17.33 -5.03 10.95
N LEU A 165 16.28 -5.76 11.31
CA LEU A 165 16.20 -6.48 12.58
C LEU A 165 17.36 -7.47 12.76
N ASP A 166 17.78 -8.12 11.68
CA ASP A 166 18.94 -9.03 11.66
C ASP A 166 20.26 -8.30 11.99
N ASP A 167 20.38 -7.03 11.61
CA ASP A 167 21.54 -6.21 11.95
C ASP A 167 21.57 -5.94 13.45
N LEU A 168 20.43 -5.63 14.06
CA LEU A 168 20.30 -5.46 15.50
C LEU A 168 20.72 -6.74 16.25
N VAL A 169 20.18 -7.90 15.84
CA VAL A 169 20.53 -9.19 16.44
C VAL A 169 22.03 -9.47 16.33
N ARG A 170 22.63 -9.21 15.17
CA ARG A 170 24.06 -9.37 14.93
C ARG A 170 24.89 -8.44 15.82
N ASP A 171 24.49 -7.18 15.96
CA ASP A 171 25.22 -6.20 16.76
C ASP A 171 25.11 -6.48 18.26
N ILE A 172 23.97 -6.96 18.75
CA ILE A 172 23.83 -7.47 20.11
C ILE A 172 24.75 -8.65 20.36
N ARG A 173 24.77 -9.64 19.46
CA ARG A 173 25.66 -10.80 19.55
C ARG A 173 27.13 -10.41 19.51
N GLY A 174 27.44 -9.38 18.74
CA GLY A 174 28.77 -8.78 18.64
C GLY A 174 29.16 -7.88 19.82
N LYS A 175 28.31 -7.75 20.85
CA LYS A 175 28.54 -6.89 22.04
C LYS A 175 28.74 -5.41 21.69
N LYS A 176 28.12 -4.94 20.60
CA LYS A 176 28.17 -3.54 20.18
C LYS A 176 26.99 -2.72 20.75
N VAL A 177 25.97 -3.40 21.24
CA VAL A 177 24.75 -2.81 21.81
C VAL A 177 24.62 -3.29 23.24
N GLU A 178 24.46 -2.35 24.17
CA GLU A 178 24.31 -2.62 25.60
C GLU A 178 22.87 -2.46 26.05
N ILE A 179 22.12 -1.53 25.45
CA ILE A 179 20.75 -1.20 25.80
C ILE A 179 19.91 -1.15 24.53
N VAL A 180 18.71 -1.73 24.58
CA VAL A 180 17.70 -1.69 23.51
C VAL A 180 16.39 -1.11 24.03
N PHE A 181 15.89 -0.09 23.37
CA PHE A 181 14.54 0.46 23.60
C PHE A 181 13.61 0.02 22.47
N LEU A 182 12.52 -0.63 22.82
CA LEU A 182 11.43 -1.02 21.92
C LEU A 182 10.24 -0.10 22.20
N LEU A 183 10.09 0.95 21.40
CA LEU A 183 9.10 2.00 21.61
C LEU A 183 8.00 1.85 20.55
N ASP A 184 6.80 1.50 20.96
CA ASP A 184 5.63 1.33 20.08
C ASP A 184 5.93 0.44 18.84
N ALA A 185 6.74 -0.58 19.08
CA ALA A 185 7.28 -1.43 18.01
C ALA A 185 6.37 -2.60 17.62
N GLY A 186 5.13 -2.64 18.10
CA GLY A 186 4.25 -3.81 17.97
C GLY A 186 4.81 -5.00 18.74
N ASN A 187 4.74 -6.19 18.15
CA ASN A 187 5.25 -7.42 18.77
C ASN A 187 6.38 -8.05 17.93
N PRO A 188 7.57 -7.43 17.88
CA PRO A 188 8.65 -7.85 16.99
C PRO A 188 9.16 -9.28 17.28
N VAL A 189 9.04 -9.79 18.50
CA VAL A 189 9.45 -11.17 18.83
C VAL A 189 8.51 -12.19 18.17
N LEU A 190 7.20 -11.92 18.16
CA LEU A 190 6.23 -12.76 17.46
C LEU A 190 6.39 -12.63 15.95
N ASP A 191 6.44 -11.40 15.44
CA ASP A 191 6.42 -11.09 14.00
C ASP A 191 7.67 -11.61 13.28
N SER A 192 8.84 -11.55 13.92
CA SER A 192 10.09 -12.05 13.34
C SER A 192 10.26 -13.57 13.41
N GLY A 193 9.44 -14.23 14.23
CA GLY A 193 9.49 -15.67 14.44
C GLY A 193 10.75 -16.15 15.21
N ARG A 194 10.72 -17.42 15.59
CA ARG A 194 11.81 -18.03 16.39
C ARG A 194 13.17 -18.07 15.68
N SER A 195 13.17 -18.15 14.36
CA SER A 195 14.39 -18.26 13.55
C SER A 195 15.23 -16.98 13.54
N SER A 196 14.64 -15.83 13.85
CA SER A 196 15.36 -14.55 13.89
C SER A 196 16.42 -14.47 14.99
N GLY A 197 16.21 -15.20 16.10
CA GLY A 197 17.04 -15.15 17.31
C GLY A 197 16.92 -13.83 18.08
N LEU A 198 15.90 -13.02 17.82
CA LEU A 198 15.66 -11.76 18.51
C LEU A 198 15.37 -11.96 19.99
N SER A 199 14.53 -12.92 20.33
CA SER A 199 14.21 -13.27 21.71
C SER A 199 15.46 -13.58 22.54
N GLU A 200 16.35 -14.40 22.00
CA GLU A 200 17.60 -14.77 22.66
C GLU A 200 18.58 -13.59 22.76
N ALA A 201 18.56 -12.69 21.78
CA ALA A 201 19.40 -11.51 21.79
C ALA A 201 18.94 -10.49 22.84
N LEU A 202 17.64 -10.21 22.94
CA LEU A 202 17.07 -9.28 23.92
C LEU A 202 17.29 -9.73 25.37
N ASN A 203 17.33 -11.02 25.63
CA ASN A 203 17.66 -11.58 26.95
C ASN A 203 19.13 -11.34 27.39
N LYS A 204 20.03 -10.97 26.47
CA LYS A 204 21.44 -10.76 26.74
C LYS A 204 21.86 -9.31 26.97
N VAL A 205 20.95 -8.37 26.76
CA VAL A 205 21.16 -6.94 26.92
C VAL A 205 20.13 -6.33 27.85
N GLU A 206 20.38 -5.10 28.28
CA GLU A 206 19.35 -4.32 28.95
C GLU A 206 18.28 -3.95 27.92
N SER A 207 17.09 -4.56 28.04
CA SER A 207 15.98 -4.38 27.08
C SER A 207 14.76 -3.78 27.77
N ILE A 208 14.25 -2.70 27.18
CA ILE A 208 13.14 -1.92 27.71
C ILE A 208 12.05 -1.85 26.66
N HIS A 209 10.90 -2.39 26.96
CA HIS A 209 9.73 -2.38 26.09
C HIS A 209 8.70 -1.39 26.62
N LEU A 210 8.28 -0.46 25.76
CA LEU A 210 7.13 0.42 25.97
C LEU A 210 5.99 -0.03 25.07
N GLY A 211 4.94 -0.58 25.63
CA GLY A 211 3.79 -1.10 24.89
C GLY A 211 2.53 -1.18 25.74
N MET A 212 1.35 -1.18 25.10
CA MET A 212 0.07 -1.22 25.81
C MET A 212 -0.25 -2.59 26.44
N TYR A 213 0.32 -3.65 25.90
CA TYR A 213 -0.03 -5.03 26.28
C TYR A 213 1.21 -5.83 26.65
N GLU A 214 1.01 -6.75 27.59
CA GLU A 214 1.99 -7.80 27.86
C GLU A 214 1.88 -8.87 26.78
N ASP A 215 2.82 -8.84 25.85
CA ASP A 215 2.94 -9.74 24.71
C ASP A 215 4.22 -10.60 24.79
N GLU A 216 4.56 -11.31 23.73
CA GLU A 216 5.77 -12.13 23.65
C GLU A 216 7.04 -11.29 23.76
N THR A 217 7.03 -10.07 23.23
CA THR A 217 8.15 -9.13 23.31
C THR A 217 8.35 -8.63 24.74
N SER A 218 7.27 -8.23 25.40
CA SER A 218 7.33 -7.75 26.78
C SER A 218 7.88 -8.79 27.76
N ARG A 219 7.51 -10.07 27.54
CA ARG A 219 7.95 -11.20 28.40
C ARG A 219 9.44 -11.52 28.26
N VAL A 220 10.03 -11.17 27.14
CA VAL A 220 11.46 -11.39 26.86
C VAL A 220 12.30 -10.20 27.31
N CYS A 221 11.74 -9.00 27.28
CA CYS A 221 12.41 -7.79 27.73
C CYS A 221 12.58 -7.76 29.25
N ARG A 222 13.68 -7.14 29.70
CA ARG A 222 13.97 -6.99 31.14
C ARG A 222 12.99 -6.05 31.82
N TRP A 223 12.53 -5.03 31.10
CA TRP A 223 11.55 -4.05 31.58
C TRP A 223 10.41 -3.93 30.59
N HIS A 224 9.20 -3.99 31.13
CA HIS A 224 8.00 -3.62 30.41
C HIS A 224 7.37 -2.41 31.08
N LEU A 225 7.22 -1.32 30.32
CA LEU A 225 6.57 -0.10 30.74
C LEU A 225 5.24 0.00 30.00
N PRO A 226 4.10 0.07 30.70
CA PRO A 226 2.81 0.21 30.06
C PRO A 226 2.71 1.57 29.37
N ALA A 227 2.41 1.58 28.08
CA ALA A 227 2.15 2.78 27.31
C ALA A 227 0.71 3.24 27.48
N ALA A 228 0.48 4.53 27.58
CA ALA A 228 -0.85 5.10 27.51
C ALA A 228 -1.47 4.92 26.12
N HIS A 229 -2.77 4.68 26.08
CA HIS A 229 -3.51 4.63 24.82
C HIS A 229 -3.46 5.99 24.10
N PHE A 230 -3.58 6.00 22.78
CA PHE A 230 -3.51 7.25 22.01
C PHE A 230 -4.63 8.26 22.38
N LEU A 231 -5.77 7.79 22.91
CA LEU A 231 -6.83 8.65 23.42
C LEU A 231 -6.52 9.28 24.79
N GLU A 232 -5.52 8.74 25.50
CA GLU A 232 -5.07 9.19 26.84
C GLU A 232 -3.86 10.10 26.77
N SER A 233 -3.27 10.29 25.59
CA SER A 233 -2.02 11.00 25.42
C SER A 233 -2.08 12.09 24.36
N TRP A 234 -1.25 13.14 24.55
CA TRP A 234 -1.00 14.10 23.51
C TRP A 234 -0.23 13.45 22.35
N GLY A 235 -0.60 13.81 21.13
CA GLY A 235 0.08 13.36 19.93
C GLY A 235 0.29 14.48 18.93
N VAL A 236 1.36 14.37 18.16
CA VAL A 236 1.63 15.25 17.02
C VAL A 236 1.84 14.37 15.81
N GLU A 237 1.00 14.55 14.82
CA GLU A 237 1.07 13.80 13.58
C GLU A 237 1.31 14.75 12.40
N ARG A 238 1.94 14.26 11.37
CA ARG A 238 2.14 15.04 10.15
C ARG A 238 1.40 14.35 9.01
N ASP A 239 0.45 15.09 8.40
CA ASP A 239 -0.26 14.57 7.25
C ASP A 239 0.67 14.47 6.02
N TYR A 240 0.18 13.79 4.98
CA TYR A 240 0.94 13.61 3.72
C TYR A 240 1.26 14.94 3.01
N ARG A 241 0.55 16.04 3.31
CA ARG A 241 0.83 17.39 2.80
C ARG A 241 1.85 18.14 3.66
N GLY A 242 2.33 17.51 4.74
CA GLY A 242 3.30 18.09 5.66
C GLY A 242 2.70 18.98 6.73
N ARG A 243 1.38 19.03 6.89
CA ARG A 243 0.71 19.80 7.94
C ARG A 243 0.77 19.05 9.25
N PHE A 244 1.04 19.77 10.33
CA PHE A 244 1.02 19.21 11.67
C PHE A 244 -0.41 19.20 12.21
N CYS A 245 -0.83 18.05 12.72
CA CYS A 245 -2.10 17.83 13.40
C CYS A 245 -1.80 17.49 14.86
N TYR A 246 -2.46 18.18 15.77
CA TYR A 246 -2.31 17.93 17.21
C TYR A 246 -3.52 17.15 17.70
N ARG A 247 -3.25 16.07 18.41
CA ARG A 247 -4.26 15.28 19.11
C ARG A 247 -4.13 15.54 20.60
N GLN A 248 -5.20 15.98 21.21
CA GLN A 248 -5.29 16.09 22.67
C GLN A 248 -5.92 14.83 23.27
N PRO A 249 -5.59 14.46 24.52
CA PRO A 249 -6.27 13.37 25.21
C PRO A 249 -7.76 13.68 25.36
N VAL A 250 -8.59 12.65 25.18
CA VAL A 250 -10.05 12.71 25.34
C VAL A 250 -10.55 11.89 26.52
N ILE A 251 -9.71 11.03 27.07
CA ILE A 251 -9.93 10.26 28.29
C ILE A 251 -8.69 10.38 29.19
N LEU A 252 -8.88 10.13 30.49
CA LEU A 252 -7.77 10.05 31.44
C LEU A 252 -7.12 8.67 31.38
N PRO A 253 -5.80 8.58 31.64
CA PRO A 253 -5.10 7.30 31.77
C PRO A 253 -5.65 6.44 32.89
#